data_4c1fe636a28cfc2cc5d4dd101523d92f
#
_entry.id   4c1fe636a28cfc2cc5d4dd101523d92f
#
_cell.length_a   1.000
_cell.length_b   1.000
_cell.length_c   1.000
_cell.angle_alpha   90.00
_cell.angle_beta   90.00
_cell.angle_gamma   90.00
#
_symmetry.space_group_name_H-M   'P 1'
#
loop_
_entity.id
_entity.type
_entity.pdbx_description
1 polymer ?
#
loop_
_entity_poly.entity_id
_entity_poly.type
_entity_poly.pdbx_seq_one_letter_code
_entity_poly.pdbx_strand_id
1 'polypeptide(L)'
;MSIWERHNYTNHDIGMIINGEIIEYDIKAAGLNLAREFGYIDDVILDRLEEMDKRTRNIKLGLLKKKDKQISKNENQAFIKARELFIVTNKLCVEDIVAIKKDAIFVSRRCNERTFGKIEFVPKNKYTSYMELNKLEFYYNSNQLDIKGIGDVVYEKHEKFMIEFFKKYFDLMESGNRSQLIDFVTNFVYRYKSRLLEIDYYRELNVQSTYRTNIIVENYVYGLDNVNSSSFDYLDISYNYFNYLVPICTSLI
;
A
#
# COMPACT_ATOMS: atom_id res chain seq x y z
N MET A 1 20.36 14.51 -0.57
CA MET A 1 19.18 14.31 0.30
C MET A 1 19.29 12.93 0.88
N SER A 2 19.39 12.85 2.20
CA SER A 2 19.50 11.57 2.89
C SER A 2 18.17 10.80 2.81
N ILE A 3 18.21 9.47 2.96
CA ILE A 3 17.02 8.63 2.83
C ILE A 3 15.91 9.00 3.83
N TRP A 4 16.27 9.38 5.06
CA TRP A 4 15.34 9.79 6.12
C TRP A 4 14.68 11.15 5.89
N GLU A 5 15.19 11.97 4.97
CA GLU A 5 14.58 13.25 4.59
C GLU A 5 13.39 13.08 3.64
N ARG A 6 13.23 11.90 3.03
CA ARG A 6 12.15 11.61 2.10
C ARG A 6 10.86 11.26 2.86
N HIS A 7 9.75 11.87 2.50
CA HIS A 7 8.44 11.54 3.07
C HIS A 7 7.92 10.17 2.62
N ASN A 8 8.13 9.88 1.35
CA ASN A 8 7.85 8.59 0.75
C ASN A 8 9.11 8.15 0.01
N TYR A 9 9.55 6.96 0.31
CA TYR A 9 10.66 6.31 -0.33
C TYR A 9 10.34 4.84 -0.54
N THR A 10 10.65 4.33 -1.70
CA THR A 10 10.65 2.91 -2.01
C THR A 10 12.03 2.58 -2.52
N ASN A 11 12.62 1.51 -2.03
CA ASN A 11 13.93 1.06 -2.46
C ASN A 11 13.78 0.20 -3.72
N HIS A 12 13.90 0.85 -4.87
CA HIS A 12 13.76 0.18 -6.17
C HIS A 12 14.87 -0.83 -6.48
N ASP A 13 15.98 -0.82 -5.70
CA ASP A 13 17.01 -1.85 -5.80
C ASP A 13 16.57 -3.17 -5.14
N ILE A 14 15.53 -3.11 -4.30
CA ILE A 14 14.87 -4.27 -3.70
C ILE A 14 13.58 -4.56 -4.48
N GLY A 15 13.69 -5.24 -5.61
CA GLY A 15 12.51 -5.58 -6.41
C GLY A 15 11.62 -6.64 -5.77
N MET A 16 12.23 -7.60 -5.02
CA MET A 16 11.52 -8.72 -4.41
C MET A 16 12.30 -9.31 -3.23
N ILE A 17 11.55 -9.71 -2.20
CA ILE A 17 12.03 -10.54 -1.07
C ILE A 17 11.07 -11.71 -0.94
N ILE A 18 11.58 -12.94 -0.88
CA ILE A 18 10.78 -14.16 -0.67
C ILE A 18 11.37 -14.94 0.50
N ASN A 19 10.51 -15.42 1.40
CA ASN A 19 10.89 -16.12 2.63
C ASN A 19 11.91 -15.35 3.48
N GLY A 20 11.79 -14.02 3.50
CA GLY A 20 12.61 -13.15 4.33
C GLY A 20 11.89 -12.68 5.60
N GLU A 21 12.40 -11.62 6.21
CA GLU A 21 11.71 -10.91 7.29
C GLU A 21 11.61 -9.44 6.92
N ILE A 22 10.40 -8.90 6.86
CA ILE A 22 10.16 -7.46 6.71
C ILE A 22 9.31 -7.00 7.89
N ILE A 23 9.75 -5.96 8.59
CA ILE A 23 9.04 -5.41 9.74
C ILE A 23 8.64 -3.97 9.44
N GLU A 24 7.35 -3.68 9.56
CA GLU A 24 6.80 -2.34 9.56
C GLU A 24 6.91 -1.76 10.97
N TYR A 25 7.74 -0.74 11.14
CA TYR A 25 7.81 0.06 12.36
C TYR A 25 7.03 1.36 12.16
N ASP A 26 6.06 1.62 13.03
CA ASP A 26 5.19 2.80 12.99
C ASP A 26 5.40 3.64 14.25
N ILE A 27 5.36 4.98 14.13
CA ILE A 27 5.50 5.86 15.30
C ILE A 27 4.19 5.86 16.07
N LYS A 28 4.24 5.39 17.32
CA LYS A 28 3.10 5.38 18.23
C LYS A 28 2.58 6.79 18.46
N ALA A 29 1.27 7.00 18.19
CA ALA A 29 0.62 8.30 18.33
C ALA A 29 1.45 9.48 17.76
N ALA A 30 1.96 9.30 16.54
CA ALA A 30 2.97 10.19 15.92
C ALA A 30 2.67 11.68 16.09
N GLY A 31 1.43 12.12 15.81
CA GLY A 31 1.06 13.54 15.91
C GLY A 31 1.21 14.14 17.31
N LEU A 32 1.02 13.35 18.37
CA LEU A 32 1.20 13.81 19.76
C LEU A 32 2.67 13.69 20.20
N ASN A 33 3.24 12.51 20.03
CA ASN A 33 4.56 12.21 20.57
C ASN A 33 5.67 13.04 19.88
N LEU A 34 5.54 13.28 18.58
CA LEU A 34 6.43 14.20 17.87
C LEU A 34 6.26 15.64 18.34
N ALA A 35 5.01 16.08 18.57
CA ALA A 35 4.76 17.43 19.04
C ALA A 35 5.33 17.69 20.43
N ARG A 36 5.21 16.71 21.34
CA ARG A 36 5.81 16.78 22.69
C ARG A 36 7.33 16.72 22.65
N GLU A 37 7.91 15.80 21.88
CA GLU A 37 9.36 15.66 21.82
C GLU A 37 10.06 16.90 21.26
N PHE A 38 9.46 17.51 20.22
CA PHE A 38 10.07 18.65 19.53
C PHE A 38 9.45 20.00 19.91
N GLY A 39 8.48 20.04 20.82
CA GLY A 39 7.94 21.26 21.44
C GLY A 39 7.27 22.24 20.46
N TYR A 40 6.62 21.73 19.39
CA TYR A 40 6.00 22.61 18.39
C TYR A 40 4.48 22.81 18.57
N ILE A 41 3.89 22.19 19.57
CA ILE A 41 2.52 22.43 20.06
C ILE A 41 2.60 22.52 21.58
N ASP A 42 1.87 23.47 22.15
CA ASP A 42 1.78 23.69 23.59
C ASP A 42 1.26 22.44 24.33
N ASP A 43 1.89 22.09 25.45
CA ASP A 43 1.58 20.90 26.22
C ASP A 43 0.13 20.89 26.75
N VAL A 44 -0.43 22.04 27.11
CA VAL A 44 -1.84 22.14 27.54
C VAL A 44 -2.80 21.74 26.42
N ILE A 45 -2.43 22.08 25.17
CA ILE A 45 -3.21 21.66 24.00
C ILE A 45 -3.04 20.15 23.80
N LEU A 46 -1.82 19.62 23.91
CA LEU A 46 -1.52 18.20 23.74
C LEU A 46 -2.22 17.33 24.77
N ASP A 47 -2.26 17.75 26.04
CA ASP A 47 -2.95 17.02 27.12
C ASP A 47 -4.45 16.90 26.83
N ARG A 48 -5.09 17.99 26.41
CA ARG A 48 -6.49 17.98 25.99
C ARG A 48 -6.74 17.06 24.78
N LEU A 49 -5.79 16.99 23.84
CA LEU A 49 -5.89 16.12 22.68
C LEU A 49 -5.72 14.63 23.06
N GLU A 50 -4.90 14.34 24.06
CA GLU A 50 -4.67 12.96 24.51
C GLU A 50 -5.90 12.33 25.14
N GLU A 51 -6.72 13.12 25.85
CA GLU A 51 -7.99 12.70 26.44
C GLU A 51 -9.07 12.32 25.38
N MET A 52 -8.87 12.73 24.12
CA MET A 52 -9.82 12.47 23.03
C MET A 52 -9.59 11.09 22.40
N ASP A 53 -10.66 10.51 21.84
CA ASP A 53 -10.54 9.35 20.96
C ASP A 53 -9.66 9.67 19.72
N LYS A 54 -9.08 8.62 19.13
CA LYS A 54 -8.13 8.74 18.01
C LYS A 54 -8.69 9.56 16.84
N ARG A 55 -9.95 9.39 16.48
CA ARG A 55 -10.58 10.06 15.34
C ARG A 55 -10.73 11.55 15.60
N THR A 56 -11.32 11.92 16.73
CA THR A 56 -11.52 13.31 17.15
C THR A 56 -10.18 14.04 17.27
N ARG A 57 -9.20 13.41 17.90
CA ARG A 57 -7.83 13.91 18.02
C ARG A 57 -7.20 14.23 16.66
N ASN A 58 -7.26 13.29 15.71
CA ASN A 58 -6.69 13.51 14.38
C ASN A 58 -7.37 14.65 13.62
N ILE A 59 -8.71 14.80 13.77
CA ILE A 59 -9.44 15.94 13.18
C ILE A 59 -8.97 17.25 13.80
N LYS A 60 -8.84 17.33 15.14
CA LYS A 60 -8.37 18.53 15.83
C LYS A 60 -6.95 18.92 15.46
N LEU A 61 -6.03 17.94 15.41
CA LEU A 61 -4.67 18.17 14.92
C LEU A 61 -4.66 18.68 13.48
N GLY A 62 -5.50 18.10 12.61
CA GLY A 62 -5.66 18.58 11.23
C GLY A 62 -6.15 20.03 11.15
N LEU A 63 -7.08 20.43 12.02
CA LEU A 63 -7.57 21.81 12.10
C LEU A 63 -6.51 22.78 12.62
N LEU A 64 -5.72 22.38 13.62
CA LEU A 64 -4.57 23.18 14.10
C LEU A 64 -3.57 23.44 12.98
N LYS A 65 -3.21 22.43 12.21
CA LYS A 65 -2.30 22.53 11.05
C LYS A 65 -2.85 23.42 9.94
N LYS A 66 -4.16 23.42 9.70
CA LYS A 66 -4.81 24.32 8.74
C LYS A 66 -4.76 25.76 9.21
N LYS A 67 -4.92 26.01 10.51
CA LYS A 67 -4.92 27.33 11.13
C LYS A 67 -3.50 27.91 11.21
N ASP A 68 -2.52 27.07 11.50
CA ASP A 68 -1.11 27.44 11.60
C ASP A 68 -0.24 26.52 10.73
N LYS A 69 0.20 27.06 9.60
CA LYS A 69 1.08 26.34 8.65
C LYS A 69 2.47 26.04 9.24
N GLN A 70 2.90 26.77 10.30
CA GLN A 70 4.17 26.49 10.94
C GLN A 70 4.14 25.15 11.67
N ILE A 71 3.02 24.79 12.30
CA ILE A 71 2.83 23.46 12.91
C ILE A 71 3.07 22.34 11.88
N SER A 72 2.52 22.50 10.67
CA SER A 72 2.71 21.51 9.59
C SER A 72 4.17 21.39 9.15
N LYS A 73 4.89 22.53 9.06
CA LYS A 73 6.33 22.52 8.73
C LYS A 73 7.16 21.84 9.83
N ASN A 74 6.87 22.18 11.08
CA ASN A 74 7.56 21.62 12.24
C ASN A 74 7.31 20.12 12.36
N GLU A 75 6.08 19.66 12.12
CA GLU A 75 5.75 18.24 12.08
C GLU A 75 6.57 17.49 11.02
N ASN A 76 6.69 18.07 9.81
CA ASN A 76 7.50 17.46 8.76
C ASN A 76 8.97 17.33 9.17
N GLN A 77 9.53 18.34 9.81
CA GLN A 77 10.90 18.29 10.35
C GLN A 77 11.02 17.27 11.48
N ALA A 78 10.00 17.18 12.33
CA ALA A 78 9.96 16.20 13.41
C ALA A 78 9.96 14.74 12.88
N PHE A 79 9.21 14.47 11.82
CA PHE A 79 9.25 13.16 11.15
C PHE A 79 10.65 12.84 10.59
N ILE A 80 11.31 13.81 9.96
CA ILE A 80 12.67 13.65 9.44
C ILE A 80 13.63 13.27 10.58
N LYS A 81 13.63 14.05 11.67
CA LYS A 81 14.49 13.81 12.84
C LYS A 81 14.20 12.47 13.50
N ALA A 82 12.92 12.10 13.65
CA ALA A 82 12.55 10.80 14.23
C ALA A 82 13.08 9.63 13.39
N ARG A 83 12.94 9.71 12.06
CA ARG A 83 13.47 8.68 11.15
C ARG A 83 14.99 8.63 11.17
N GLU A 84 15.65 9.80 11.20
CA GLU A 84 17.10 9.88 11.32
C GLU A 84 17.59 9.16 12.60
N LEU A 85 16.99 9.48 13.76
CA LEU A 85 17.30 8.83 15.02
C LEU A 85 17.15 7.31 14.93
N PHE A 86 16.04 6.82 14.40
CA PHE A 86 15.77 5.40 14.25
C PHE A 86 16.80 4.71 13.34
N ILE A 87 17.05 5.28 12.16
CA ILE A 87 17.94 4.71 11.14
C ILE A 87 19.38 4.70 11.63
N VAL A 88 19.87 5.85 12.13
CA VAL A 88 21.27 6.00 12.57
C VAL A 88 21.56 5.15 13.81
N THR A 89 20.69 5.19 14.81
CA THR A 89 20.93 4.43 16.07
C THR A 89 20.90 2.91 15.83
N ASN A 90 20.00 2.44 14.96
CA ASN A 90 19.97 1.03 14.57
C ASN A 90 21.02 0.66 13.51
N LYS A 91 21.83 1.61 13.05
CA LYS A 91 22.87 1.41 12.02
C LYS A 91 22.30 0.73 10.77
N LEU A 92 21.12 1.22 10.32
CA LEU A 92 20.49 0.72 9.10
C LEU A 92 21.21 1.29 7.88
N CYS A 93 21.59 0.42 6.96
CA CYS A 93 22.07 0.81 5.64
C CYS A 93 20.89 0.88 4.64
N VAL A 94 21.15 1.35 3.44
CA VAL A 94 20.09 1.51 2.41
C VAL A 94 19.48 0.16 2.06
N GLU A 95 20.26 -0.88 2.04
CA GLU A 95 19.86 -2.26 1.73
C GLU A 95 18.94 -2.86 2.81
N ASP A 96 19.01 -2.36 4.05
CA ASP A 96 18.11 -2.77 5.13
C ASP A 96 16.72 -2.12 5.00
N ILE A 97 16.58 -1.01 4.26
CA ILE A 97 15.37 -0.22 4.19
C ILE A 97 14.60 -0.54 2.92
N VAL A 98 13.46 -1.20 3.06
CA VAL A 98 12.56 -1.53 1.95
C VAL A 98 11.76 -0.31 1.52
N ALA A 99 11.16 0.40 2.49
CA ALA A 99 10.38 1.60 2.21
C ALA A 99 10.26 2.53 3.42
N ILE A 100 9.95 3.80 3.16
CA ILE A 100 9.52 4.80 4.15
C ILE A 100 8.18 5.37 3.70
N LYS A 101 7.18 5.35 4.56
CA LYS A 101 5.84 5.88 4.31
C LYS A 101 5.45 6.80 5.47
N LYS A 102 5.84 8.07 5.35
CA LYS A 102 5.62 9.13 6.35
C LYS A 102 6.08 8.75 7.76
N ASP A 103 5.23 8.10 8.54
CA ASP A 103 5.41 7.68 9.93
C ASP A 103 5.83 6.21 10.09
N ALA A 104 5.83 5.44 9.00
CA ALA A 104 6.23 4.05 8.99
C ALA A 104 7.55 3.82 8.24
N ILE A 105 8.38 2.91 8.76
CA ILE A 105 9.61 2.44 8.13
C ILE A 105 9.53 0.93 7.99
N PHE A 106 9.73 0.42 6.77
CA PHE A 106 9.77 -1.00 6.45
C PHE A 106 11.22 -1.43 6.33
N VAL A 107 11.64 -2.37 7.14
CA VAL A 107 13.03 -2.84 7.17
C VAL A 107 13.12 -4.36 7.09
N SER A 108 14.20 -4.85 6.49
CA SER A 108 14.47 -6.28 6.29
C SER A 108 15.14 -6.97 7.48
N ARG A 109 15.22 -6.31 8.64
CA ARG A 109 15.76 -6.87 9.88
C ARG A 109 15.16 -6.25 11.12
N ARG A 110 15.34 -6.92 12.27
CA ARG A 110 14.90 -6.39 13.56
C ARG A 110 15.75 -5.20 14.02
N CYS A 111 15.03 -4.20 14.55
CA CYS A 111 15.63 -3.06 15.24
C CYS A 111 15.38 -3.18 16.74
N ASN A 112 16.47 -3.03 17.53
CA ASN A 112 16.40 -3.13 18.99
C ASN A 112 16.10 -1.76 19.62
N GLU A 113 16.75 -0.71 19.11
CA GLU A 113 16.57 0.65 19.59
C GLU A 113 15.34 1.28 18.93
N ARG A 114 14.31 1.48 19.75
CA ARG A 114 12.98 1.90 19.26
C ARG A 114 12.41 3.09 19.99
N THR A 115 13.01 3.51 21.10
CA THR A 115 12.51 4.61 21.93
C THR A 115 13.53 5.75 21.96
N PHE A 116 13.09 6.95 21.64
CA PHE A 116 13.89 8.17 21.56
C PHE A 116 13.10 9.30 22.24
N GLY A 117 13.35 9.52 23.52
CA GLY A 117 12.55 10.44 24.32
C GLY A 117 11.08 10.02 24.37
N LYS A 118 10.19 10.86 23.86
CA LYS A 118 8.75 10.57 23.77
C LYS A 118 8.36 9.79 22.50
N ILE A 119 9.30 9.59 21.58
CA ILE A 119 9.06 8.89 20.32
C ILE A 119 9.28 7.40 20.54
N GLU A 120 8.29 6.59 20.20
CA GLU A 120 8.37 5.13 20.22
C GLU A 120 8.01 4.57 18.86
N PHE A 121 8.93 3.81 18.23
CA PHE A 121 8.67 3.01 17.04
C PHE A 121 8.19 1.62 17.46
N VAL A 122 6.94 1.30 17.14
CA VAL A 122 6.35 0.00 17.46
C VAL A 122 6.29 -0.88 16.22
N PRO A 123 6.66 -2.19 16.34
CA PRO A 123 6.45 -3.13 15.25
C PRO A 123 4.94 -3.34 15.08
N LYS A 124 4.41 -2.97 13.92
CA LYS A 124 2.98 -3.03 13.61
C LYS A 124 2.63 -4.30 12.86
N ASN A 125 3.36 -4.56 11.78
CA ASN A 125 3.17 -5.74 10.95
C ASN A 125 4.51 -6.43 10.68
N LYS A 126 4.42 -7.73 10.38
CA LYS A 126 5.55 -8.54 9.91
C LYS A 126 5.14 -9.28 8.66
N TYR A 127 6.02 -9.25 7.67
CA TYR A 127 5.81 -9.91 6.39
C TYR A 127 6.97 -10.86 6.09
N THR A 128 6.69 -11.91 5.35
CA THR A 128 7.68 -12.90 4.90
C THR A 128 8.14 -12.64 3.48
N SER A 129 7.32 -11.92 2.72
CA SER A 129 7.61 -11.63 1.32
C SER A 129 7.19 -10.20 0.95
N TYR A 130 7.91 -9.66 -0.02
CA TYR A 130 7.71 -8.33 -0.60
C TYR A 130 7.93 -8.38 -2.10
N MET A 131 7.19 -7.58 -2.82
CA MET A 131 7.43 -7.34 -4.24
C MET A 131 7.02 -5.91 -4.60
N GLU A 132 7.85 -5.24 -5.39
CA GLU A 132 7.47 -4.01 -6.08
C GLU A 132 7.16 -4.32 -7.54
N LEU A 133 6.00 -3.91 -8.00
CA LEU A 133 5.58 -4.12 -9.38
C LEU A 133 4.69 -2.97 -9.86
N ASN A 134 5.08 -2.29 -10.94
CA ASN A 134 4.33 -1.18 -11.54
C ASN A 134 3.91 -0.10 -10.52
N LYS A 135 4.83 0.29 -9.64
CA LYS A 135 4.63 1.27 -8.54
C LYS A 135 3.70 0.82 -7.43
N LEU A 136 3.25 -0.43 -7.46
CA LEU A 136 2.56 -1.06 -6.34
C LEU A 136 3.57 -1.83 -5.50
N GLU A 137 3.39 -1.79 -4.20
CA GLU A 137 4.19 -2.54 -3.24
C GLU A 137 3.30 -3.56 -2.55
N PHE A 138 3.69 -4.81 -2.64
CA PHE A 138 2.98 -5.95 -2.07
C PHE A 138 3.77 -6.46 -0.87
N TYR A 139 3.14 -6.48 0.30
CA TYR A 139 3.70 -6.99 1.54
C TYR A 139 2.88 -8.18 1.98
N TYR A 140 3.50 -9.36 2.03
CA TYR A 140 2.80 -10.61 2.25
C TYR A 140 3.31 -11.38 3.46
N ASN A 141 2.38 -12.01 4.17
CA ASN A 141 2.60 -13.15 5.05
C ASN A 141 1.40 -14.12 4.90
N SER A 142 1.50 -15.33 5.45
CA SER A 142 0.46 -16.37 5.31
C SER A 142 -0.97 -15.93 5.67
N ASN A 143 -1.13 -14.88 6.46
CA ASN A 143 -2.45 -14.40 6.94
C ASN A 143 -2.93 -13.15 6.19
N GLN A 144 -2.00 -12.36 5.64
CA GLN A 144 -2.29 -11.00 5.19
C GLN A 144 -1.50 -10.65 3.93
N LEU A 145 -2.15 -9.94 3.04
CA LEU A 145 -1.51 -9.22 1.93
C LEU A 145 -1.91 -7.76 2.00
N ASP A 146 -0.93 -6.88 2.18
CA ASP A 146 -1.09 -5.44 2.10
C ASP A 146 -0.55 -4.93 0.78
N ILE A 147 -1.35 -4.13 0.09
CA ILE A 147 -0.96 -3.49 -1.17
C ILE A 147 -0.86 -2.00 -0.92
N LYS A 148 0.32 -1.41 -1.16
CA LYS A 148 0.56 0.03 -1.06
C LYS A 148 0.69 0.63 -2.45
N GLY A 149 0.39 1.92 -2.58
CA GLY A 149 0.41 2.61 -3.88
C GLY A 149 -0.94 2.59 -4.61
N ILE A 150 -1.94 1.90 -4.08
CA ILE A 150 -3.34 2.01 -4.53
C ILE A 150 -3.86 3.38 -4.07
N GLY A 151 -3.35 4.44 -4.68
CA GLY A 151 -3.79 5.80 -4.36
C GLY A 151 -4.97 6.26 -5.20
N ASP A 152 -5.29 5.53 -6.26
CA ASP A 152 -6.34 5.86 -7.17
C ASP A 152 -7.56 4.97 -6.95
N VAL A 153 -8.68 5.61 -6.93
CA VAL A 153 -10.00 5.00 -6.78
C VAL A 153 -10.25 3.85 -7.77
N VAL A 154 -9.59 3.87 -8.92
CA VAL A 154 -9.66 2.81 -9.94
C VAL A 154 -9.15 1.47 -9.39
N TYR A 155 -8.03 1.50 -8.65
CA TYR A 155 -7.44 0.28 -8.09
C TYR A 155 -8.21 -0.26 -6.89
N GLU A 156 -8.79 0.61 -6.04
CA GLU A 156 -9.56 0.19 -4.86
C GLU A 156 -10.67 -0.81 -5.20
N LYS A 157 -11.35 -0.63 -6.34
CA LYS A 157 -12.45 -1.49 -6.74
C LYS A 157 -12.02 -2.92 -7.11
N HIS A 158 -10.79 -3.06 -7.59
CA HIS A 158 -10.23 -4.35 -7.96
C HIS A 158 -9.29 -4.93 -6.90
N GLU A 159 -9.17 -4.27 -5.76
CA GLU A 159 -8.27 -4.69 -4.69
C GLU A 159 -8.51 -6.15 -4.27
N LYS A 160 -9.77 -6.58 -4.16
CA LYS A 160 -10.10 -7.95 -3.79
C LYS A 160 -9.53 -8.98 -4.79
N PHE A 161 -9.61 -8.70 -6.10
CA PHE A 161 -9.10 -9.59 -7.15
C PHE A 161 -7.57 -9.63 -7.13
N MET A 162 -6.94 -8.49 -6.88
CA MET A 162 -5.50 -8.41 -6.69
C MET A 162 -5.06 -9.19 -5.44
N ILE A 163 -5.78 -9.06 -4.34
CA ILE A 163 -5.50 -9.79 -3.10
C ILE A 163 -5.60 -11.30 -3.34
N GLU A 164 -6.67 -11.78 -3.97
CA GLU A 164 -6.85 -13.20 -4.28
C GLU A 164 -5.73 -13.75 -5.16
N PHE A 165 -5.41 -13.04 -6.25
CA PHE A 165 -4.36 -13.43 -7.18
C PHE A 165 -2.98 -13.44 -6.50
N PHE A 166 -2.59 -12.33 -5.86
CA PHE A 166 -1.26 -12.21 -5.30
C PHE A 166 -1.04 -13.01 -4.03
N LYS A 167 -2.07 -13.30 -3.23
CA LYS A 167 -1.94 -14.30 -2.16
C LYS A 167 -1.52 -15.65 -2.72
N LYS A 168 -2.24 -16.15 -3.74
CA LYS A 168 -1.88 -17.41 -4.38
C LYS A 168 -0.51 -17.37 -5.05
N TYR A 169 -0.15 -16.24 -5.66
CA TYR A 169 1.16 -16.03 -6.24
C TYR A 169 2.28 -16.17 -5.19
N PHE A 170 2.15 -15.47 -4.05
CA PHE A 170 3.13 -15.55 -2.97
C PHE A 170 3.20 -16.93 -2.31
N ASP A 171 2.06 -17.61 -2.10
CA ASP A 171 2.03 -18.99 -1.60
C ASP A 171 2.89 -19.92 -2.48
N LEU A 172 2.75 -19.79 -3.80
CA LEU A 172 3.50 -20.59 -4.76
C LEU A 172 4.98 -20.20 -4.80
N MET A 173 5.29 -18.89 -4.70
CA MET A 173 6.66 -18.40 -4.60
C MET A 173 7.36 -18.92 -3.34
N GLU A 174 6.71 -18.80 -2.18
CA GLU A 174 7.27 -19.24 -0.89
C GLU A 174 7.45 -20.76 -0.83
N SER A 175 6.58 -21.53 -1.51
CA SER A 175 6.72 -22.98 -1.62
C SER A 175 7.86 -23.44 -2.53
N GLY A 176 8.43 -22.54 -3.34
CA GLY A 176 9.46 -22.83 -4.34
C GLY A 176 8.96 -23.64 -5.55
N ASN A 177 7.66 -23.81 -5.71
CA ASN A 177 7.09 -24.58 -6.80
C ASN A 177 6.96 -23.75 -8.09
N ARG A 178 8.09 -23.57 -8.78
CA ARG A 178 8.18 -22.75 -9.97
C ARG A 178 7.25 -23.22 -11.11
N SER A 179 7.08 -24.53 -11.30
CA SER A 179 6.20 -25.04 -12.35
C SER A 179 4.75 -24.64 -12.10
N GLN A 180 4.24 -24.88 -10.88
CA GLN A 180 2.88 -24.49 -10.52
C GLN A 180 2.68 -22.97 -10.57
N LEU A 181 3.70 -22.18 -10.25
CA LEU A 181 3.64 -20.73 -10.37
C LEU A 181 3.45 -20.29 -11.82
N ILE A 182 4.26 -20.83 -12.74
CA ILE A 182 4.16 -20.53 -14.17
C ILE A 182 2.78 -20.95 -14.70
N ASP A 183 2.33 -22.15 -14.35
CA ASP A 183 1.03 -22.68 -14.76
C ASP A 183 -0.10 -21.79 -14.23
N PHE A 184 -0.01 -21.35 -12.99
CA PHE A 184 -1.00 -20.47 -12.36
C PHE A 184 -1.11 -19.12 -13.10
N VAL A 185 0.02 -18.45 -13.33
CA VAL A 185 0.04 -17.14 -14.00
C VAL A 185 -0.39 -17.26 -15.46
N THR A 186 0.13 -18.26 -16.18
CA THR A 186 -0.20 -18.51 -17.59
C THR A 186 -1.69 -18.84 -17.76
N ASN A 187 -2.24 -19.70 -16.89
CA ASN A 187 -3.66 -20.05 -16.92
C ASN A 187 -4.55 -18.83 -16.62
N PHE A 188 -4.15 -17.98 -15.65
CA PHE A 188 -4.89 -16.75 -15.37
C PHE A 188 -4.94 -15.83 -16.61
N VAL A 189 -3.78 -15.59 -17.25
CA VAL A 189 -3.69 -14.75 -18.46
C VAL A 189 -4.51 -15.36 -19.60
N TYR A 190 -4.43 -16.67 -19.81
CA TYR A 190 -5.22 -17.37 -20.81
C TYR A 190 -6.73 -17.19 -20.55
N ARG A 191 -7.18 -17.47 -19.33
CA ARG A 191 -8.60 -17.33 -18.94
C ARG A 191 -9.08 -15.90 -19.10
N TYR A 192 -8.28 -14.91 -18.71
CA TYR A 192 -8.61 -13.51 -18.90
C TYR A 192 -8.79 -13.17 -20.39
N LYS A 193 -7.81 -13.50 -21.23
CA LYS A 193 -7.87 -13.24 -22.68
C LYS A 193 -9.01 -13.97 -23.38
N SER A 194 -9.33 -15.19 -22.92
CA SER A 194 -10.42 -15.99 -23.45
C SER A 194 -11.78 -15.70 -22.79
N ARG A 195 -11.84 -14.67 -21.93
CA ARG A 195 -13.08 -14.23 -21.25
C ARG A 195 -13.76 -15.31 -20.41
N LEU A 196 -12.94 -16.15 -19.77
CA LEU A 196 -13.36 -17.27 -18.92
C LEU A 196 -13.36 -16.94 -17.42
N LEU A 197 -13.05 -15.69 -17.04
CA LEU A 197 -13.17 -15.20 -15.67
C LEU A 197 -14.58 -14.67 -15.41
N GLU A 198 -14.88 -14.40 -14.16
CA GLU A 198 -16.13 -13.75 -13.76
C GLU A 198 -16.27 -12.36 -14.38
N ILE A 199 -17.50 -11.95 -14.66
CA ILE A 199 -17.78 -10.67 -15.32
C ILE A 199 -17.19 -9.47 -14.58
N ASP A 200 -17.09 -9.54 -13.26
CA ASP A 200 -16.54 -8.47 -12.44
C ASP A 200 -15.08 -8.15 -12.75
N TYR A 201 -14.33 -9.11 -13.32
CA TYR A 201 -12.97 -8.85 -13.82
C TYR A 201 -12.92 -7.94 -15.05
N TYR A 202 -14.05 -7.75 -15.72
CA TYR A 202 -14.14 -6.98 -16.97
C TYR A 202 -14.95 -5.70 -16.83
N ARG A 203 -15.55 -5.46 -15.66
CA ARG A 203 -16.31 -4.23 -15.40
C ARG A 203 -15.41 -3.02 -15.41
N GLU A 204 -15.84 -1.99 -16.15
CA GLU A 204 -15.20 -0.69 -16.12
C GLU A 204 -15.41 -0.01 -14.76
N LEU A 205 -14.36 0.59 -14.22
CA LEU A 205 -14.42 1.33 -12.97
C LEU A 205 -14.45 2.83 -13.24
N ASN A 206 -15.37 3.51 -12.57
CA ASN A 206 -15.44 4.97 -12.60
C ASN A 206 -14.47 5.55 -11.56
N VAL A 207 -13.84 6.68 -11.90
CA VAL A 207 -12.98 7.48 -11.01
C VAL A 207 -13.72 7.89 -9.71
N GLN A 208 -15.04 7.95 -9.70
CA GLN A 208 -15.86 8.24 -8.53
C GLN A 208 -16.24 7.00 -7.70
N SER A 209 -15.51 5.92 -7.83
CA SER A 209 -15.72 4.68 -7.07
C SER A 209 -16.99 3.90 -7.38
N THR A 210 -17.63 4.18 -8.49
CA THR A 210 -18.83 3.46 -8.95
C THR A 210 -18.50 2.62 -10.16
N TYR A 211 -19.02 1.39 -10.20
CA TYR A 211 -18.99 0.61 -11.43
C TYR A 211 -19.82 1.29 -12.49
N ARG A 212 -19.31 1.37 -13.69
CA ARG A 212 -20.18 1.64 -14.83
C ARG A 212 -21.03 0.40 -15.07
N THR A 213 -22.33 0.61 -15.05
CA THR A 213 -23.32 -0.45 -15.29
C THR A 213 -23.60 -0.65 -16.77
N ASN A 214 -23.07 0.23 -17.63
CA ASN A 214 -23.31 0.19 -19.06
C ASN A 214 -22.07 -0.21 -19.82
N ILE A 215 -22.25 -1.08 -20.78
CA ILE A 215 -21.25 -1.49 -21.76
C ILE A 215 -21.62 -0.86 -23.09
N ILE A 216 -20.67 -0.19 -23.75
CA ILE A 216 -20.86 0.40 -25.08
C ILE A 216 -20.22 -0.53 -26.11
N VAL A 217 -21.01 -1.05 -27.03
CA VAL A 217 -20.58 -1.87 -28.15
C VAL A 217 -21.16 -1.28 -29.42
N GLU A 218 -20.31 -0.93 -30.40
CA GLU A 218 -20.76 -0.41 -31.69
C GLU A 218 -21.81 0.72 -31.57
N ASN A 219 -21.61 1.65 -30.63
CA ASN A 219 -22.54 2.74 -30.29
C ASN A 219 -23.85 2.33 -29.56
N TYR A 220 -23.99 1.07 -29.19
CA TYR A 220 -25.08 0.64 -28.32
C TYR A 220 -24.67 0.60 -26.86
N VAL A 221 -25.60 0.97 -25.97
CA VAL A 221 -25.37 0.93 -24.52
C VAL A 221 -26.16 -0.24 -23.95
N TYR A 222 -25.47 -1.19 -23.33
CA TYR A 222 -26.10 -2.33 -22.66
C TYR A 222 -26.04 -2.14 -21.15
N GLY A 223 -27.17 -2.32 -20.46
CA GLY A 223 -27.19 -2.43 -19.02
C GLY A 223 -26.56 -3.75 -18.57
N LEU A 224 -25.61 -3.70 -17.62
CA LEU A 224 -24.94 -4.91 -17.12
C LEU A 224 -25.89 -5.93 -16.50
N ASP A 225 -27.01 -5.49 -15.95
CA ASP A 225 -28.04 -6.35 -15.36
C ASP A 225 -28.71 -7.28 -16.39
N ASN A 226 -28.59 -6.96 -17.69
CA ASN A 226 -29.12 -7.73 -18.80
C ASN A 226 -28.05 -8.53 -19.57
N VAL A 227 -26.82 -8.49 -19.14
CA VAL A 227 -25.70 -9.16 -19.83
C VAL A 227 -25.53 -10.57 -19.26
N ASN A 228 -25.94 -11.57 -20.04
CA ASN A 228 -25.67 -12.97 -19.74
C ASN A 228 -24.18 -13.30 -19.90
N SER A 229 -23.72 -14.37 -19.27
CA SER A 229 -22.34 -14.88 -19.46
C SER A 229 -21.98 -15.16 -20.92
N SER A 230 -22.98 -15.48 -21.77
CA SER A 230 -22.83 -15.64 -23.22
C SER A 230 -22.60 -14.33 -23.99
N SER A 231 -22.83 -13.19 -23.34
CA SER A 231 -22.64 -11.84 -23.94
C SER A 231 -21.23 -11.30 -23.75
N PHE A 232 -20.30 -12.12 -23.23
CA PHE A 232 -18.88 -11.75 -23.08
C PHE A 232 -18.19 -11.40 -24.41
N ASP A 233 -18.72 -11.84 -25.54
CA ASP A 233 -18.19 -11.51 -26.86
C ASP A 233 -18.22 -10.01 -27.18
N TYR A 234 -19.00 -9.26 -26.44
CA TYR A 234 -19.15 -7.81 -26.58
C TYR A 234 -18.26 -7.01 -25.62
N LEU A 235 -17.43 -7.65 -24.81
CA LEU A 235 -16.59 -7.01 -23.81
C LEU A 235 -15.20 -6.57 -24.32
N ASP A 236 -15.01 -6.36 -25.61
CA ASP A 236 -13.74 -5.76 -26.15
C ASP A 236 -13.43 -4.37 -25.58
N ILE A 237 -14.34 -3.85 -24.82
CA ILE A 237 -14.45 -2.46 -24.52
C ILE A 237 -13.61 -2.03 -23.35
N SER A 238 -13.51 -2.83 -22.34
CA SER A 238 -12.87 -2.39 -21.11
C SER A 238 -11.38 -2.73 -21.03
N TYR A 239 -10.78 -3.11 -22.15
CA TYR A 239 -9.35 -3.41 -22.25
C TYR A 239 -8.47 -2.28 -21.72
N ASN A 240 -8.94 -1.05 -21.81
CA ASN A 240 -8.17 0.11 -21.36
C ASN A 240 -8.25 0.37 -19.85
N TYR A 241 -9.30 -0.09 -19.18
CA TYR A 241 -9.54 0.22 -17.76
C TYR A 241 -9.18 -0.92 -16.81
N PHE A 242 -9.22 -2.15 -17.29
CA PHE A 242 -8.83 -3.32 -16.53
C PHE A 242 -7.34 -3.66 -16.70
N ASN A 243 -6.63 -2.88 -17.46
CA ASN A 243 -5.29 -3.16 -17.96
C ASN A 243 -4.17 -3.09 -16.92
N TYR A 244 -4.45 -2.84 -15.64
CA TYR A 244 -3.37 -2.87 -14.67
C TYR A 244 -3.11 -4.28 -14.10
N LEU A 245 -4.14 -5.11 -13.93
CA LEU A 245 -3.95 -6.46 -13.40
C LEU A 245 -3.28 -7.38 -14.43
N VAL A 246 -3.73 -7.36 -15.67
CA VAL A 246 -3.15 -8.20 -16.73
C VAL A 246 -1.70 -7.83 -17.07
N PRO A 247 -1.33 -6.56 -17.29
CA PRO A 247 0.07 -6.17 -17.43
C PRO A 247 0.92 -6.54 -16.23
N ILE A 248 0.40 -6.40 -15.01
CA ILE A 248 1.07 -6.85 -13.80
C ILE A 248 1.33 -8.35 -13.87
N CYS A 249 0.30 -9.16 -14.17
CA CYS A 249 0.44 -10.61 -14.27
C CYS A 249 1.39 -11.03 -15.40
N THR A 250 1.34 -10.36 -16.57
CA THR A 250 2.21 -10.69 -17.71
C THR A 250 3.67 -10.29 -17.49
N SER A 251 3.96 -9.30 -16.66
CA SER A 251 5.33 -8.93 -16.29
C SER A 251 5.98 -9.91 -15.30
N LEU A 252 5.22 -10.89 -14.79
CA LEU A 252 5.70 -11.93 -13.89
C LEU A 252 6.14 -13.22 -14.62
N ILE A 253 5.91 -13.30 -15.92
CA ILE A 253 6.30 -14.42 -16.78
C ILE A 253 7.58 -14.08 -17.52
#